data_370a661db7fe059c1d437d99196ac30b
#
_entry.id   370a661db7fe059c1d437d99196ac30b
#
_cell.length_a   1.000
_cell.length_b   1.000
_cell.length_c   1.000
_cell.angle_alpha   90.00
_cell.angle_beta   90.00
_cell.angle_gamma   90.00
#
_symmetry.space_group_name_H-M   'P 1'
#
loop_
_entity.id
_entity.type
_entity.pdbx_description
1 polymer ?
#
loop_
_entity_poly.entity_id
_entity_poly.type
_entity_poly.pdbx_seq_one_letter_code
_entity_poly.pdbx_strand_id
1 'polypeptide(L)'
;MKEVFDFYSPTSLKSYNLDETMRYQLNMLDTLDVFTRKHSEHVANITCRLCEYMHLKKSFTIYATMCAYLHDIGKLFIPQSILQKPAKLTDEEYEIMKKHTTIGYEMCMKDKKLQPYAAGPLYHHEALNGMGYPQRFKRK
;
A
#
# COMPACT_ATOMS: atom_id res chain seq x y z
N MET A 1 15.30 -19.00 26.31
CA MET A 1 13.90 -18.78 25.89
C MET A 1 13.88 -18.03 24.58
N LYS A 2 13.24 -18.58 23.55
CA LYS A 2 13.11 -17.84 22.27
C LYS A 2 12.13 -16.71 22.46
N GLU A 3 12.57 -15.51 22.14
CA GLU A 3 11.71 -14.35 22.10
C GLU A 3 10.75 -14.49 20.91
N VAL A 4 9.44 -14.32 21.17
CA VAL A 4 8.44 -14.33 20.10
C VAL A 4 8.43 -12.98 19.41
N PHE A 5 8.65 -12.98 18.10
CA PHE A 5 8.61 -11.74 17.33
C PHE A 5 7.16 -11.27 17.19
N ASP A 6 6.90 -10.06 17.64
CA ASP A 6 5.55 -9.49 17.60
C ASP A 6 5.35 -8.66 16.33
N PHE A 7 4.67 -9.25 15.36
CA PHE A 7 4.36 -8.60 14.08
C PHE A 7 3.35 -7.46 14.22
N TYR A 8 2.62 -7.40 15.32
CA TYR A 8 1.56 -6.43 15.50
C TYR A 8 1.97 -5.22 16.34
N SER A 9 3.14 -5.24 16.96
CA SER A 9 3.65 -4.07 17.67
C SER A 9 3.87 -2.91 16.70
N PRO A 10 3.46 -1.68 17.07
CA PRO A 10 3.72 -0.53 16.23
C PRO A 10 5.22 -0.33 15.97
N THR A 11 5.56 0.02 14.74
CA THR A 11 6.92 0.44 14.41
C THR A 11 7.00 1.95 14.39
N SER A 12 8.20 2.50 14.63
CA SER A 12 8.44 3.93 14.42
C SER A 12 9.24 4.10 13.14
N LEU A 13 8.63 4.71 12.14
CA LEU A 13 9.33 5.03 10.89
C LEU A 13 10.48 6.01 11.11
N LYS A 14 10.48 6.75 12.23
CA LYS A 14 11.61 7.62 12.61
C LYS A 14 12.92 6.86 12.75
N SER A 15 12.86 5.60 13.21
CA SER A 15 14.05 4.76 13.36
C SER A 15 14.73 4.45 12.03
N TYR A 16 14.04 4.67 10.92
CA TYR A 16 14.56 4.45 9.57
C TYR A 16 15.03 5.75 8.90
N ASN A 17 15.12 6.86 9.65
CA ASN A 17 15.61 8.15 9.16
C ASN A 17 14.89 8.61 7.88
N LEU A 18 13.56 8.49 7.86
CA LEU A 18 12.79 8.98 6.74
C LEU A 18 12.90 10.51 6.65
N ASP A 19 13.16 10.99 5.44
CA ASP A 19 13.15 12.41 5.12
C ASP A 19 11.81 13.04 5.55
N GLU A 20 11.84 14.26 6.07
CA GLU A 20 10.63 15.00 6.46
C GLU A 20 9.66 15.16 5.29
N THR A 21 10.18 15.32 4.07
CA THR A 21 9.35 15.41 2.87
C THR A 21 8.55 14.13 2.67
N MET A 22 9.17 12.97 2.88
CA MET A 22 8.48 11.68 2.79
C MET A 22 7.40 11.56 3.86
N ARG A 23 7.69 12.02 5.08
CA ARG A 23 6.69 12.04 6.16
C ARG A 23 5.51 12.94 5.82
N TYR A 24 5.81 14.09 5.21
CA TYR A 24 4.77 15.00 4.75
C TYR A 24 3.89 14.33 3.69
N GLN A 25 4.49 13.62 2.75
CA GLN A 25 3.75 12.88 1.72
C GLN A 25 2.86 11.80 2.32
N LEU A 26 3.30 11.14 3.38
CA LEU A 26 2.49 10.15 4.08
C LEU A 26 1.24 10.77 4.73
N ASN A 27 1.25 12.08 5.01
CA ASN A 27 0.08 12.76 5.55
C ASN A 27 -1.08 12.79 4.57
N MET A 28 -0.85 12.56 3.27
CA MET A 28 -1.93 12.37 2.28
C MET A 28 -2.89 11.26 2.71
N LEU A 29 -2.39 10.29 3.47
CA LEU A 29 -3.23 9.20 3.97
C LEU A 29 -4.36 9.71 4.85
N ASP A 30 -4.19 10.87 5.48
CA ASP A 30 -5.23 11.48 6.31
C ASP A 30 -6.43 11.94 5.49
N THR A 31 -6.29 12.07 4.17
CA THR A 31 -7.38 12.42 3.27
C THR A 31 -8.23 11.21 2.87
N LEU A 32 -7.72 10.00 3.12
CA LEU A 32 -8.48 8.77 2.89
C LEU A 32 -9.55 8.59 3.98
N ASP A 33 -10.56 7.77 3.69
CA ASP A 33 -11.48 7.34 4.73
C ASP A 33 -10.72 6.60 5.84
N VAL A 34 -11.27 6.64 7.04
CA VAL A 34 -10.63 6.09 8.24
C VAL A 34 -10.31 4.61 8.08
N PHE A 35 -11.23 3.85 7.46
CA PHE A 35 -11.05 2.41 7.27
C PHE A 35 -9.85 2.12 6.36
N THR A 36 -9.76 2.78 5.20
CA THR A 36 -8.67 2.59 4.24
C THR A 36 -7.34 3.04 4.84
N ARG A 37 -7.34 4.17 5.56
CA ARG A 37 -6.12 4.66 6.22
C ARG A 37 -5.61 3.69 7.26
N LYS A 38 -6.48 3.20 8.16
CA LYS A 38 -6.08 2.24 9.20
C LYS A 38 -5.59 0.94 8.60
N HIS A 39 -6.24 0.48 7.54
CA HIS A 39 -5.79 -0.72 6.82
C HIS A 39 -4.39 -0.53 6.25
N SER A 40 -4.13 0.60 5.60
CA SER A 40 -2.82 0.89 5.02
C SER A 40 -1.73 0.99 6.09
N GLU A 41 -2.01 1.65 7.21
CA GLU A 41 -1.08 1.72 8.34
C GLU A 41 -0.79 0.33 8.91
N HIS A 42 -1.80 -0.50 9.05
CA HIS A 42 -1.66 -1.85 9.56
C HIS A 42 -0.81 -2.73 8.63
N VAL A 43 -1.09 -2.68 7.33
CA VAL A 43 -0.32 -3.44 6.33
C VAL A 43 1.14 -2.98 6.32
N ALA A 44 1.38 -1.66 6.40
CA ALA A 44 2.75 -1.12 6.45
C ALA A 44 3.49 -1.59 7.71
N ASN A 45 2.81 -1.60 8.86
CA ASN A 45 3.40 -2.06 10.11
C ASN A 45 3.81 -3.54 10.03
N ILE A 46 2.91 -4.39 9.53
CA ILE A 46 3.19 -5.82 9.36
C ILE A 46 4.33 -6.02 8.36
N THR A 47 4.34 -5.29 7.26
CA THR A 47 5.40 -5.35 6.24
C THR A 47 6.75 -5.01 6.85
N CYS A 48 6.82 -3.92 7.61
CA CYS A 48 8.05 -3.49 8.27
C CYS A 48 8.55 -4.56 9.26
N ARG A 49 7.65 -5.08 10.09
CA ARG A 49 8.00 -6.12 11.06
C ARG A 49 8.47 -7.40 10.39
N LEU A 50 7.82 -7.80 9.30
CA LEU A 50 8.22 -8.98 8.55
C LEU A 50 9.63 -8.82 7.98
N CYS A 51 9.92 -7.65 7.39
CA CYS A 51 11.25 -7.36 6.85
C CYS A 51 12.31 -7.38 7.96
N GLU A 52 12.02 -6.82 9.13
CA GLU A 52 12.91 -6.87 10.29
C GLU A 52 13.15 -8.30 10.74
N TYR A 53 12.11 -9.09 10.83
CA TYR A 53 12.21 -10.50 11.23
C TYR A 53 13.09 -11.30 10.26
N MET A 54 12.98 -11.02 8.97
CA MET A 54 13.77 -11.69 7.93
C MET A 54 15.18 -11.12 7.79
N HIS A 55 15.56 -10.13 8.58
CA HIS A 55 16.86 -9.46 8.55
C HIS A 55 17.19 -8.87 7.17
N LEU A 56 16.18 -8.33 6.50
CA LEU A 56 16.37 -7.69 5.20
C LEU A 56 17.06 -6.34 5.36
N LYS A 57 17.71 -5.88 4.30
CA LYS A 57 18.42 -4.60 4.32
C LYS A 57 17.46 -3.47 4.70
N LYS A 58 17.99 -2.51 5.47
CA LYS A 58 17.23 -1.33 5.91
C LYS A 58 16.61 -0.59 4.73
N SER A 59 17.35 -0.42 3.64
CA SER A 59 16.85 0.26 2.42
C SER A 59 15.64 -0.49 1.82
N PHE A 60 15.69 -1.81 1.79
CA PHE A 60 14.56 -2.61 1.29
C PHE A 60 13.37 -2.54 2.24
N THR A 61 13.61 -2.56 3.56
CA THR A 61 12.54 -2.45 4.56
C THR A 61 11.79 -1.13 4.41
N ILE A 62 12.52 -0.02 4.22
CA ILE A 62 11.93 1.29 3.97
C ILE A 62 11.10 1.27 2.69
N TYR A 63 11.66 0.74 1.61
CA TYR A 63 10.98 0.64 0.32
C TYR A 63 9.67 -0.14 0.43
N ALA A 64 9.73 -1.33 0.99
CA ALA A 64 8.55 -2.20 1.11
C ALA A 64 7.48 -1.56 2.01
N THR A 65 7.89 -0.92 3.10
CA THR A 65 6.98 -0.26 4.03
C THR A 65 6.29 0.93 3.36
N MET A 66 7.02 1.72 2.57
CA MET A 66 6.44 2.84 1.83
C MET A 66 5.46 2.35 0.78
N CYS A 67 5.79 1.28 0.05
CA CYS A 67 4.86 0.67 -0.90
C CYS A 67 3.58 0.22 -0.21
N ALA A 68 3.70 -0.36 0.98
CA ALA A 68 2.55 -0.80 1.76
C ALA A 68 1.65 0.36 2.19
N TYR A 69 2.24 1.47 2.65
CA TYR A 69 1.46 2.67 2.98
C TYR A 69 0.68 3.20 1.78
N LEU A 70 1.26 3.14 0.60
CA LEU A 70 0.71 3.79 -0.59
C LEU A 70 -0.14 2.85 -1.46
N HIS A 71 -0.20 1.55 -1.12
CA HIS A 71 -0.82 0.57 -2.03
C HIS A 71 -2.28 0.88 -2.37
N ASP A 72 -3.05 1.43 -1.45
CA ASP A 72 -4.46 1.75 -1.62
C ASP A 72 -4.75 3.25 -1.77
N ILE A 73 -3.73 4.08 -2.02
CA ILE A 73 -3.90 5.53 -2.08
C ILE A 73 -4.88 5.96 -3.18
N GLY A 74 -4.94 5.18 -4.27
CA GLY A 74 -5.86 5.44 -5.37
C GLY A 74 -7.33 5.38 -4.99
N LYS A 75 -7.67 4.76 -3.86
CA LYS A 75 -9.05 4.72 -3.36
C LYS A 75 -9.59 6.10 -3.03
N LEU A 76 -8.73 7.11 -2.86
CA LEU A 76 -9.16 8.50 -2.67
C LEU A 76 -10.12 8.96 -3.78
N PHE A 77 -9.94 8.45 -5.00
CA PHE A 77 -10.74 8.82 -6.17
C PHE A 77 -11.81 7.79 -6.54
N ILE A 78 -12.02 6.77 -5.71
CA ILE A 78 -13.10 5.81 -5.90
C ILE A 78 -14.34 6.32 -5.16
N PRO A 79 -15.54 6.30 -5.77
CA PRO A 79 -16.77 6.77 -5.11
C PRO A 79 -17.02 6.05 -3.79
N GLN A 80 -17.40 6.81 -2.76
CA GLN A 80 -17.68 6.26 -1.43
C GLN A 80 -18.80 5.22 -1.46
N SER A 81 -19.79 5.40 -2.34
CA SER A 81 -20.88 4.43 -2.51
C SER A 81 -20.38 3.05 -2.90
N ILE A 82 -19.23 2.97 -3.59
CA ILE A 82 -18.60 1.70 -3.96
C ILE A 82 -17.72 1.21 -2.82
N LEU A 83 -16.89 2.10 -2.26
CA LEU A 83 -15.97 1.74 -1.17
C LEU A 83 -16.69 1.20 0.06
N GLN A 84 -17.84 1.78 0.39
CA GLN A 84 -18.58 1.49 1.61
C GLN A 84 -19.84 0.66 1.37
N LYS A 85 -20.00 0.09 0.19
CA LYS A 85 -21.18 -0.70 -0.14
C LYS A 85 -21.29 -1.91 0.81
N PRO A 86 -22.42 -2.07 1.52
CA PRO A 86 -22.57 -3.16 2.49
C PRO A 86 -22.92 -4.51 1.85
N ALA A 87 -22.82 -4.63 0.53
CA ALA A 87 -23.12 -5.81 -0.24
C ALA A 87 -22.05 -6.05 -1.29
N LYS A 88 -22.13 -7.19 -1.98
CA LYS A 88 -21.21 -7.51 -3.07
C LYS A 88 -21.33 -6.47 -4.19
N LEU A 89 -20.18 -6.06 -4.73
CA LEU A 89 -20.13 -5.13 -5.86
C LEU A 89 -20.67 -5.80 -7.13
N THR A 90 -21.36 -5.01 -7.95
CA THR A 90 -21.69 -5.45 -9.32
C THR A 90 -20.42 -5.55 -10.16
N ASP A 91 -20.50 -6.17 -11.32
CA ASP A 91 -19.33 -6.26 -12.21
C ASP A 91 -18.84 -4.87 -12.63
N GLU A 92 -19.76 -3.94 -12.91
CA GLU A 92 -19.40 -2.55 -13.26
C GLU A 92 -18.75 -1.82 -12.09
N GLU A 93 -19.27 -1.99 -10.88
CA GLU A 93 -18.69 -1.41 -9.67
C GLU A 93 -17.31 -1.98 -9.38
N TYR A 94 -17.11 -3.27 -9.60
CA TYR A 94 -15.83 -3.93 -9.42
C TYR A 94 -14.79 -3.40 -10.41
N GLU A 95 -15.18 -3.16 -11.66
CA GLU A 95 -14.30 -2.54 -12.65
C GLU A 95 -13.86 -1.13 -12.22
N ILE A 96 -14.75 -0.36 -11.59
CA ILE A 96 -14.40 0.95 -11.03
C ILE A 96 -13.44 0.79 -9.85
N MET A 97 -13.71 -0.15 -8.95
CA MET A 97 -12.85 -0.40 -7.79
C MET A 97 -11.44 -0.79 -8.21
N LYS A 98 -11.28 -1.61 -9.25
CA LYS A 98 -9.96 -2.03 -9.75
C LYS A 98 -9.10 -0.85 -10.19
N LYS A 99 -9.71 0.27 -10.58
CA LYS A 99 -8.97 1.46 -11.04
C LYS A 99 -8.10 2.08 -9.95
N HIS A 100 -8.32 1.77 -8.67
CA HIS A 100 -7.49 2.33 -7.61
C HIS A 100 -6.00 1.99 -7.78
N THR A 101 -5.68 0.88 -8.45
CA THR A 101 -4.31 0.47 -8.72
C THR A 101 -3.62 1.42 -9.69
N THR A 102 -4.24 1.70 -10.83
CA THR A 102 -3.68 2.61 -11.83
C THR A 102 -3.74 4.07 -11.40
N ILE A 103 -4.80 4.46 -10.70
CA ILE A 103 -4.92 5.82 -10.13
C ILE A 103 -3.81 6.04 -9.10
N GLY A 104 -3.60 5.08 -8.20
CA GLY A 104 -2.52 5.17 -7.20
C GLY A 104 -1.14 5.25 -7.84
N TYR A 105 -0.91 4.45 -8.89
CA TYR A 105 0.32 4.53 -9.67
C TYR A 105 0.53 5.94 -10.23
N GLU A 106 -0.48 6.51 -10.88
CA GLU A 106 -0.38 7.85 -11.46
C GLU A 106 -0.15 8.92 -10.40
N MET A 107 -0.80 8.80 -9.24
CA MET A 107 -0.58 9.73 -8.12
C MET A 107 0.89 9.70 -7.68
N CYS A 108 1.48 8.52 -7.56
CA CYS A 108 2.89 8.39 -7.21
C CYS A 108 3.80 8.95 -8.30
N MET A 109 3.48 8.71 -9.57
CA MET A 109 4.31 9.17 -10.68
C MET A 109 4.34 10.69 -10.83
N LYS A 110 3.32 11.40 -10.34
CA LYS A 110 3.27 12.86 -10.37
C LYS A 110 4.15 13.53 -9.31
N ASP A 111 4.64 12.78 -8.35
CA ASP A 111 5.48 13.29 -7.27
C ASP A 111 6.81 12.56 -7.29
N LYS A 112 7.90 13.31 -7.56
CA LYS A 112 9.25 12.72 -7.64
C LYS A 112 9.63 11.93 -6.39
N LYS A 113 9.16 12.34 -5.23
CA LYS A 113 9.46 11.67 -3.95
C LYS A 113 8.76 10.32 -3.85
N LEU A 114 7.62 10.16 -4.51
CA LEU A 114 6.82 8.93 -4.45
C LEU A 114 7.04 8.00 -5.65
N GLN A 115 7.64 8.50 -6.74
CA GLN A 115 7.88 7.68 -7.94
C GLN A 115 8.54 6.32 -7.66
N PRO A 116 9.54 6.23 -6.75
CA PRO A 116 10.16 4.93 -6.47
C PRO A 116 9.20 3.88 -5.92
N TYR A 117 8.07 4.31 -5.38
CA TYR A 117 7.11 3.41 -4.70
C TYR A 117 5.87 3.13 -5.55
N ALA A 118 5.83 3.60 -6.80
CA ALA A 118 4.67 3.46 -7.68
C ALA A 118 4.29 2.00 -7.95
N ALA A 119 5.24 1.08 -7.84
CA ALA A 119 5.00 -0.35 -8.00
C ALA A 119 4.04 -0.91 -6.93
N GLY A 120 4.03 -0.33 -5.72
CA GLY A 120 3.13 -0.74 -4.65
C GLY A 120 1.66 -0.68 -5.08
N PRO A 121 1.13 0.51 -5.40
CA PRO A 121 -0.24 0.64 -5.91
C PRO A 121 -0.50 -0.19 -7.16
N LEU A 122 0.43 -0.19 -8.10
CA LEU A 122 0.18 -0.79 -9.42
C LEU A 122 0.07 -2.31 -9.37
N TYR A 123 0.91 -2.97 -8.58
CA TYR A 123 1.07 -4.43 -8.69
C TYR A 123 0.49 -5.25 -7.53
N HIS A 124 -0.05 -4.63 -6.48
CA HIS A 124 -0.47 -5.37 -5.29
C HIS A 124 -1.66 -6.32 -5.53
N HIS A 125 -2.41 -6.14 -6.60
CA HIS A 125 -3.49 -7.04 -6.99
C HIS A 125 -3.14 -7.99 -8.14
N GLU A 126 -1.87 -8.03 -8.54
CA GLU A 126 -1.45 -9.04 -9.51
C GLU A 126 -1.36 -10.42 -8.87
N ALA A 127 -1.61 -11.45 -9.66
CA ALA A 127 -1.56 -12.84 -9.20
C ALA A 127 -0.64 -13.67 -10.08
N LEU A 128 -0.03 -14.70 -9.50
CA LEU A 128 0.93 -15.55 -10.22
C LEU A 128 0.31 -16.26 -11.42
N ASN A 129 -1.00 -16.52 -11.38
CA ASN A 129 -1.71 -17.20 -12.47
C ASN A 129 -2.20 -16.24 -13.56
N GLY A 130 -1.88 -14.95 -13.47
CA GLY A 130 -2.29 -13.94 -14.43
C GLY A 130 -3.75 -13.50 -14.30
N MET A 131 -4.46 -13.94 -13.25
CA MET A 131 -5.87 -13.60 -13.04
C MET A 131 -6.05 -12.32 -12.21
N GLY A 132 -4.96 -11.71 -11.77
CA GLY A 132 -4.98 -10.42 -11.07
C GLY A 132 -5.18 -9.25 -12.02
N TYR A 133 -4.94 -8.03 -11.55
CA TYR A 133 -5.08 -6.79 -12.33
C TYR A 133 -4.06 -5.75 -11.84
N PRO A 134 -3.77 -4.69 -12.61
CA PRO A 134 -4.33 -4.34 -13.93
C PRO A 134 -3.60 -5.00 -15.11
N GLN A 135 -2.33 -5.41 -14.94
CA GLN A 135 -1.49 -5.87 -16.05
C GLN A 135 -1.71 -7.33 -16.42
N ARG A 136 -2.19 -8.13 -15.48
CA ARG A 136 -2.44 -9.55 -15.68
C ARG A 136 -1.20 -10.33 -16.13
N PHE A 137 -0.06 -10.05 -15.48
CA PHE A 137 1.19 -10.77 -15.76
C PHE A 137 1.07 -12.23 -15.37
N LYS A 138 1.57 -13.11 -16.24
CA LYS A 138 1.75 -14.53 -15.92
C LYS A 138 3.20 -14.78 -15.51
N ARG A 139 3.39 -15.62 -14.49
CA ARG A 139 4.70 -16.09 -14.13
C ARG A 139 5.21 -17.01 -15.24
N LYS A 140 6.41 -16.71 -15.73
CA LYS A 140 7.10 -17.58 -16.71
C LYS A 140 7.78 -18.74 -15.99
#